data_2214987602e5ba571a677ee50ea4b714
#
_entry.id   2214987602e5ba571a677ee50ea4b714
#
_cell.length_a   1.000
_cell.length_b   1.000
_cell.length_c   1.000
_cell.angle_alpha   90.00
_cell.angle_beta   90.00
_cell.angle_gamma   90.00
#
_symmetry.space_group_name_H-M   'P 1'
#
loop_
_entity.id
_entity.type
_entity.pdbx_description
1 polymer ?
#
loop_
_entity_poly.entity_id
_entity_poly.type
_entity_poly.pdbx_seq_one_letter_code
_entity_poly.pdbx_strand_id
1 'polypeptide(L)'
;MIIFTDSAANLSPEKAAQLKVQVVPFHLTFMGKTYRDGVDIYPKDLYKLYTEYPNEFTTTSQPSVGDYVSLFEQHADEEILTISLSSGLSGAYSSAASAAHLLPNQKITVLDSRTVGPALGWIVEV
;
A
#
# COMPACT_ATOMS: atom_id res chain seq x y z
N MET A 1 -16.26 -3.29 -9.54
CA MET A 1 -14.85 -3.65 -9.28
C MET A 1 -14.23 -2.67 -8.32
N ILE A 2 -13.50 -3.17 -7.34
CA ILE A 2 -12.75 -2.34 -6.38
C ILE A 2 -11.27 -2.37 -6.78
N ILE A 3 -10.64 -1.21 -6.78
CA ILE A 3 -9.21 -1.08 -7.07
C ILE A 3 -8.44 -0.85 -5.77
N PHE A 4 -7.43 -1.67 -5.55
CA PHE A 4 -6.46 -1.53 -4.47
C PHE A 4 -5.11 -1.14 -5.05
N THR A 5 -4.38 -0.33 -4.33
CA THR A 5 -2.95 -0.11 -4.57
C THR A 5 -2.25 0.00 -3.21
N ASP A 6 -0.95 0.14 -3.20
CA ASP A 6 -0.21 0.35 -1.97
C ASP A 6 0.19 1.82 -1.80
N SER A 7 0.70 2.18 -0.62
CA SER A 7 1.04 3.56 -0.31
C SER A 7 2.23 4.11 -1.12
N ALA A 8 2.96 3.23 -1.82
CA ALA A 8 4.04 3.66 -2.71
C ALA A 8 3.52 4.39 -3.96
N ALA A 9 2.20 4.37 -4.23
CA ALA A 9 1.59 5.13 -5.32
C ALA A 9 1.58 6.64 -5.07
N ASN A 10 1.86 7.07 -3.85
CA ASN A 10 1.89 8.48 -3.45
C ASN A 10 0.57 9.23 -3.73
N LEU A 11 -0.54 8.53 -3.63
CA LEU A 11 -1.86 9.15 -3.72
C LEU A 11 -2.19 9.83 -2.39
N SER A 12 -2.63 11.09 -2.46
CA SER A 12 -3.13 11.75 -1.25
C SER A 12 -4.42 11.06 -0.78
N PRO A 13 -4.76 11.14 0.51
CA PRO A 13 -6.04 10.59 1.00
C PRO A 13 -7.25 11.14 0.23
N GLU A 14 -7.22 12.42 -0.11
CA GLU A 14 -8.29 13.08 -0.87
C GLU A 14 -8.39 12.50 -2.29
N LYS A 15 -7.25 12.30 -2.95
CA LYS A 15 -7.22 11.75 -4.30
C LYS A 15 -7.71 10.29 -4.31
N ALA A 16 -7.25 9.49 -3.36
CA ALA A 16 -7.69 8.11 -3.23
C ALA A 16 -9.20 8.01 -3.00
N ALA A 17 -9.75 8.86 -2.15
CA ALA A 17 -11.19 8.91 -1.89
C ALA A 17 -11.97 9.34 -3.14
N GLN A 18 -11.47 10.34 -3.87
CA GLN A 18 -12.07 10.82 -5.11
C GLN A 18 -12.13 9.73 -6.17
N LEU A 19 -11.08 8.93 -6.29
CA LEU A 19 -10.97 7.83 -7.25
C LEU A 19 -11.63 6.55 -6.75
N LYS A 20 -12.06 6.51 -5.50
CA LYS A 20 -12.60 5.31 -4.82
C LYS A 20 -11.61 4.16 -4.82
N VAL A 21 -10.33 4.48 -4.64
CA VAL A 21 -9.23 3.51 -4.57
C VAL A 21 -8.91 3.22 -3.11
N GLN A 22 -8.72 1.94 -2.80
CA GLN A 22 -8.27 1.50 -1.48
C GLN A 22 -6.73 1.46 -1.47
N VAL A 23 -6.12 2.10 -0.48
CA VAL A 23 -4.66 2.14 -0.37
C VAL A 23 -4.23 1.24 0.79
N VAL A 24 -3.39 0.27 0.50
CA VAL A 24 -2.83 -0.65 1.51
C VAL A 24 -1.55 -0.01 2.03
N PRO A 25 -1.48 0.37 3.32
CA PRO A 25 -0.34 1.11 3.83
C PRO A 25 0.88 0.23 4.04
N PHE A 26 2.06 0.75 3.68
CA PHE A 26 3.33 0.21 4.15
C PHE A 26 3.49 0.53 5.63
N HIS A 27 4.36 -0.21 6.29
CA HIS A 27 4.72 0.04 7.68
C HIS A 27 6.04 0.80 7.74
N LEU A 28 6.06 1.88 8.52
CA LEU A 28 7.27 2.68 8.77
C LEU A 28 7.66 2.53 10.22
N THR A 29 8.91 2.18 10.49
CA THR A 29 9.44 2.09 11.84
C THR A 29 10.46 3.20 12.05
N PHE A 30 10.26 3.99 13.11
CA PHE A 30 11.14 5.08 13.49
C PHE A 30 11.33 5.04 15.01
N MET A 31 12.58 4.94 15.45
CA MET A 31 12.94 4.86 16.87
C MET A 31 12.14 3.77 17.64
N GLY A 32 11.99 2.60 17.02
CA GLY A 32 11.31 1.46 17.62
C GLY A 32 9.79 1.51 17.57
N LYS A 33 9.20 2.57 17.03
CA LYS A 33 7.74 2.70 16.88
C LYS A 33 7.34 2.50 15.42
N THR A 34 6.30 1.70 15.20
CA THR A 34 5.80 1.38 13.86
C THR A 34 4.54 2.16 13.56
N TYR A 35 4.50 2.75 12.38
CA TYR A 35 3.38 3.54 11.87
C TYR A 35 2.90 3.00 10.54
N ARG A 36 1.63 3.16 10.24
CA ARG A 36 1.05 2.87 8.92
C ARG A 36 1.15 4.13 8.06
N ASP A 37 1.83 4.00 6.91
CA ASP A 37 2.05 5.12 6.00
C ASP A 37 0.73 5.65 5.43
N GLY A 38 0.49 6.93 5.59
CA GLY A 38 -0.74 7.58 5.13
C GLY A 38 -1.96 7.36 6.03
N VAL A 39 -1.79 6.68 7.16
CA VAL A 39 -2.85 6.46 8.16
C VAL A 39 -2.43 7.03 9.52
N ASP A 40 -1.31 6.54 10.06
CA ASP A 40 -0.79 6.97 11.36
C ASP A 40 0.24 8.08 11.21
N ILE A 41 0.85 8.21 10.05
CA ILE A 41 1.92 9.17 9.77
C ILE A 41 1.84 9.65 8.32
N TYR A 42 2.14 10.93 8.12
CA TYR A 42 2.14 11.58 6.80
C TYR A 42 3.52 12.18 6.52
N PRO A 43 3.85 12.54 5.27
CA PRO A 43 5.18 13.09 4.94
C PRO A 43 5.60 14.27 5.80
N LYS A 44 4.69 15.19 6.13
CA LYS A 44 5.00 16.34 6.99
C LYS A 44 5.41 15.92 8.41
N ASP A 45 4.84 14.83 8.90
CA ASP A 45 5.16 14.30 10.24
C ASP A 45 6.57 13.70 10.23
N LEU A 46 6.93 13.01 9.14
CA LEU A 46 8.29 12.48 8.95
C LEU A 46 9.33 13.59 8.90
N TYR A 47 9.06 14.65 8.15
CA TYR A 47 9.98 15.80 8.07
C TYR A 47 10.19 16.42 9.44
N LYS A 48 9.14 16.52 10.25
CA LYS A 48 9.23 17.03 11.61
C LYS A 48 10.11 16.13 12.48
N LEU A 49 9.92 14.81 12.41
CA LEU A 49 10.72 13.84 13.15
C LEU A 49 12.19 13.89 12.73
N TYR A 50 12.48 14.00 11.45
CA TYR A 50 13.85 14.12 10.96
C TYR A 50 14.52 15.43 11.42
N THR A 51 13.74 16.50 11.56
CA THR A 51 14.24 17.76 12.09
C THR A 51 14.59 17.64 13.58
N GLU A 52 13.75 16.95 14.35
CA GLU A 52 13.97 16.72 15.78
C GLU A 52 15.08 15.70 16.05
N TYR A 53 15.21 14.68 15.20
CA TYR A 53 16.12 13.54 15.38
C TYR A 53 16.93 13.30 14.10
N PRO A 54 17.87 14.22 13.75
CA PRO A 54 18.55 14.18 12.45
C PRO A 54 19.47 12.98 12.24
N ASN A 55 19.84 12.26 13.31
CA ASN A 55 20.73 11.10 13.22
C ASN A 55 19.97 9.76 13.19
N GLU A 56 18.64 9.80 13.22
CA GLU A 56 17.81 8.60 13.17
C GLU A 56 17.26 8.34 11.77
N PHE A 57 17.00 7.07 11.48
CA PHE A 57 16.50 6.63 10.17
C PHE A 57 15.18 5.91 10.33
N THR A 58 14.33 6.04 9.31
CA THR A 58 13.16 5.17 9.17
C THR A 58 13.55 3.90 8.41
N THR A 59 12.93 2.79 8.80
CA THR A 59 12.91 1.57 8.01
C THR A 59 11.48 1.32 7.55
N THR A 60 11.34 0.66 6.40
CA THR A 60 10.03 0.35 5.83
C THR A 60 9.87 -1.15 5.67
N SER A 61 8.63 -1.63 5.80
CA SER A 61 8.27 -2.98 5.43
C SER A 61 7.01 -2.97 4.59
N GLN A 62 6.93 -3.89 3.62
CA GLN A 62 5.75 -4.04 2.79
C GLN A 62 4.55 -4.49 3.64
N PRO A 63 3.31 -4.27 3.16
CA PRO A 63 2.14 -4.85 3.81
C PRO A 63 2.27 -6.36 3.87
N SER A 64 1.82 -6.94 4.98
CA SER A 64 1.87 -8.39 5.16
C SER A 64 0.76 -9.09 4.37
N VAL A 65 0.89 -10.40 4.18
CA VAL A 65 -0.18 -11.22 3.62
C VAL A 65 -1.48 -11.04 4.42
N GLY A 66 -1.38 -11.02 5.75
CA GLY A 66 -2.53 -10.80 6.63
C GLY A 66 -3.20 -9.45 6.43
N ASP A 67 -2.43 -8.39 6.16
CA ASP A 67 -2.97 -7.06 5.88
C ASP A 67 -3.85 -7.10 4.62
N TYR A 68 -3.37 -7.74 3.56
CA TYR A 68 -4.13 -7.88 2.32
C TYR A 68 -5.37 -8.77 2.51
N VAL A 69 -5.22 -9.90 3.20
CA VAL A 69 -6.35 -10.81 3.46
C VAL A 69 -7.46 -10.06 4.18
N SER A 70 -7.13 -9.34 5.24
CA SER A 70 -8.10 -8.56 6.02
C SER A 70 -8.88 -7.57 5.16
N LEU A 71 -8.16 -6.85 4.29
CA LEU A 71 -8.77 -5.83 3.44
C LEU A 71 -9.59 -6.44 2.31
N PHE A 72 -9.10 -7.53 1.69
CA PHE A 72 -9.84 -8.22 0.64
C PHE A 72 -11.15 -8.82 1.16
N GLU A 73 -11.13 -9.37 2.37
CA GLU A 73 -12.34 -9.95 2.99
C GLU A 73 -13.44 -8.91 3.23
N GLN A 74 -13.08 -7.64 3.42
CA GLN A 74 -14.05 -6.56 3.57
C GLN A 74 -14.84 -6.29 2.28
N HIS A 75 -14.37 -6.80 1.15
CA HIS A 75 -14.97 -6.63 -0.17
C HIS A 75 -15.24 -7.99 -0.83
N ALA A 76 -15.68 -8.96 -0.03
CA ALA A 76 -15.85 -10.36 -0.47
C ALA A 76 -16.80 -10.52 -1.65
N ASP A 77 -17.79 -9.65 -1.78
CA ASP A 77 -18.82 -9.72 -2.83
C ASP A 77 -18.43 -8.95 -4.09
N GLU A 78 -17.23 -8.36 -4.12
CA GLU A 78 -16.78 -7.51 -5.22
C GLU A 78 -15.57 -8.11 -5.91
N GLU A 79 -15.45 -7.83 -7.21
CA GLU A 79 -14.24 -8.14 -7.97
C GLU A 79 -13.16 -7.14 -7.59
N ILE A 80 -11.95 -7.62 -7.32
CA ILE A 80 -10.83 -6.81 -6.85
C ILE A 80 -9.71 -6.82 -7.88
N LEU A 81 -9.20 -5.62 -8.20
CA LEU A 81 -7.96 -5.45 -8.95
C LEU A 81 -6.95 -4.75 -8.04
N THR A 82 -5.86 -5.41 -7.75
CA THR A 82 -4.77 -4.85 -6.95
C THR A 82 -3.60 -4.51 -7.86
N ILE A 83 -3.21 -3.24 -7.88
CA ILE A 83 -2.06 -2.76 -8.66
C ILE A 83 -0.96 -2.42 -7.67
N SER A 84 0.10 -3.22 -7.66
CA SER A 84 1.19 -3.07 -6.70
C SER A 84 2.39 -2.35 -7.31
N LEU A 85 3.24 -1.80 -6.45
CA LEU A 85 4.55 -1.33 -6.88
C LEU A 85 5.38 -2.50 -7.40
N SER A 86 6.45 -2.17 -8.15
CA SER A 86 7.29 -3.17 -8.82
C SER A 86 7.75 -4.29 -7.89
N SER A 87 7.55 -5.52 -8.30
CA SER A 87 8.04 -6.71 -7.59
C SER A 87 9.57 -6.74 -7.49
N GLY A 88 10.26 -6.02 -8.37
CA GLY A 88 11.71 -5.85 -8.29
C GLY A 88 12.18 -4.93 -7.18
N LEU A 89 11.27 -4.12 -6.61
CA LEU A 89 11.58 -3.15 -5.56
C LEU A 89 11.07 -3.57 -4.18
N SER A 90 10.04 -4.41 -4.12
CA SER A 90 9.39 -4.75 -2.86
C SER A 90 8.68 -6.10 -2.95
N GLY A 91 8.48 -6.71 -1.79
CA GLY A 91 7.66 -7.92 -1.66
C GLY A 91 6.15 -7.68 -1.60
N ALA A 92 5.68 -6.44 -1.80
CA ALA A 92 4.24 -6.12 -1.74
C ALA A 92 3.43 -6.93 -2.77
N TYR A 93 3.92 -7.06 -3.99
CA TYR A 93 3.27 -7.89 -5.00
C TYR A 93 3.12 -9.33 -4.52
N SER A 94 4.19 -9.90 -3.97
CA SER A 94 4.18 -11.28 -3.46
C SER A 94 3.20 -11.44 -2.30
N SER A 95 3.13 -10.47 -1.39
CA SER A 95 2.16 -10.49 -0.29
C SER A 95 0.72 -10.45 -0.80
N ALA A 96 0.43 -9.58 -1.75
CA ALA A 96 -0.90 -9.47 -2.36
C ALA A 96 -1.28 -10.74 -3.12
N ALA A 97 -0.35 -11.31 -3.89
CA ALA A 97 -0.56 -12.54 -4.64
C ALA A 97 -0.82 -13.73 -3.70
N SER A 98 -0.07 -13.83 -2.61
CA SER A 98 -0.28 -14.87 -1.59
C SER A 98 -1.64 -14.72 -0.92
N ALA A 99 -2.05 -13.50 -0.61
CA ALA A 99 -3.35 -13.22 -0.02
C ALA A 99 -4.48 -13.63 -0.96
N ALA A 100 -4.37 -13.30 -2.25
CA ALA A 100 -5.34 -13.71 -3.25
C ALA A 100 -5.45 -15.24 -3.35
N HIS A 101 -4.32 -15.93 -3.24
CA HIS A 101 -4.28 -17.40 -3.27
C HIS A 101 -4.99 -18.02 -2.07
N LEU A 102 -4.96 -17.35 -0.92
CA LEU A 102 -5.65 -17.80 0.29
C LEU A 102 -7.17 -17.57 0.24
N LEU A 103 -7.66 -16.81 -0.73
CA LEU A 103 -9.08 -16.46 -0.87
C LEU A 103 -9.60 -16.92 -2.25
N PRO A 104 -9.60 -18.25 -2.53
CA PRO A 104 -9.89 -18.76 -3.87
C PRO A 104 -11.34 -18.51 -4.33
N ASN A 105 -12.24 -18.21 -3.41
CA ASN A 105 -13.65 -17.93 -3.74
C ASN A 105 -13.90 -16.46 -4.08
N GLN A 106 -12.88 -15.60 -3.93
CA GLN A 106 -12.98 -14.20 -4.32
C GLN A 106 -12.29 -13.99 -5.68
N LYS A 107 -12.84 -13.09 -6.47
CA LYS A 107 -12.24 -12.69 -7.75
C LYS A 107 -11.21 -11.60 -7.52
N ILE A 108 -9.96 -11.98 -7.38
CA ILE A 108 -8.85 -11.05 -7.11
C ILE A 108 -7.80 -11.19 -8.18
N THR A 109 -7.50 -10.10 -8.88
CA THR A 109 -6.40 -10.01 -9.84
C THR A 109 -5.32 -9.14 -9.23
N VAL A 110 -4.09 -9.62 -9.23
CA VAL A 110 -2.93 -8.88 -8.73
C VAL A 110 -2.03 -8.54 -9.91
N LEU A 111 -1.81 -7.25 -10.12
CA LEU A 111 -1.01 -6.73 -11.23
C LEU A 111 0.27 -6.10 -10.70
N ASP A 112 1.41 -6.54 -11.23
CA ASP A 112 2.70 -5.89 -10.99
C ASP A 112 2.83 -4.70 -11.95
N SER A 113 2.84 -3.48 -11.40
CA SER A 113 2.95 -2.28 -12.22
C SER A 113 4.34 -2.08 -12.82
N ARG A 114 5.35 -2.71 -12.22
CA ARG A 114 6.77 -2.56 -12.57
C ARG A 114 7.28 -1.13 -12.40
N THR A 115 6.63 -0.36 -11.56
CA THR A 115 6.99 1.03 -11.29
C THR A 115 6.68 1.40 -9.84
N VAL A 116 6.86 2.65 -9.47
CA VAL A 116 6.68 3.16 -8.11
C VAL A 116 6.36 4.66 -8.15
N GLY A 117 5.84 5.19 -7.03
CA GLY A 117 5.62 6.62 -6.85
C GLY A 117 4.54 7.19 -7.75
N PRO A 118 4.69 8.44 -8.24
CA PRO A 118 3.68 9.08 -9.08
C PRO A 118 3.33 8.31 -10.34
N ALA A 119 4.30 7.59 -10.93
CA ALA A 119 4.06 6.75 -12.11
C ALA A 119 3.09 5.62 -11.79
N LEU A 120 3.22 4.99 -10.60
CA LEU A 120 2.25 4.00 -10.13
C LEU A 120 0.88 4.65 -9.93
N GLY A 121 0.84 5.82 -9.33
CA GLY A 121 -0.40 6.58 -9.14
C GLY A 121 -1.11 6.86 -10.45
N TRP A 122 -0.38 7.23 -11.50
CA TRP A 122 -0.96 7.47 -12.82
C TRP A 122 -1.56 6.20 -13.42
N ILE A 123 -0.92 5.05 -13.26
CA ILE A 123 -1.47 3.77 -13.73
C ILE A 123 -2.79 3.48 -13.01
N VAL A 124 -2.85 3.72 -11.72
CA VAL A 124 -4.06 3.50 -10.91
C VAL A 124 -5.20 4.42 -11.35
N GLU A 125 -4.89 5.66 -11.74
CA GLU A 125 -5.89 6.64 -12.19
C GLU A 125 -6.54 6.28 -13.53
N VAL A 126 -5.83 5.56 -14.36
CA VAL A 126 -6.34 5.13 -15.66
C VAL A 126 -7.35 4.00 -15.49
#